data_0593c363f8bbb2f0cf4c9d312d45100e
#
_entry.id   0593c363f8bbb2f0cf4c9d312d45100e
#
_cell.length_a   1.000
_cell.length_b   1.000
_cell.length_c   1.000
_cell.angle_alpha   90.00
_cell.angle_beta   90.00
_cell.angle_gamma   90.00
#
_symmetry.space_group_name_H-M   'P 1'
#
loop_
_entity.id
_entity.type
_entity.pdbx_description
1 polymer ?
#
loop_
_entity_poly.entity_id
_entity_poly.type
_entity_poly.pdbx_seq_one_letter_code
_entity_poly.pdbx_strand_id
1 'polypeptide(L)'
;KMTGKTVVIGGGNVAIDAARVSLRCGSDGVTMVCLEPRDKMPASPEEIAEAEEEGTKITCGYGPKEFLSENGHVTAVVLKKCTGLYNAEGRFAPTYDENDTITLPCDNVVLSIGQCIEWGDLLNGEAVQLGRGQGAVADAMTYQTAQSDIFVGGDVYTGPRFAIDAIAAGKQGAISIHRFVQPNTSLTIGRNR
;
A
#
# COMPACT_ATOMS: atom_id res chain seq x y z
N LYS A 1 10.99 12.60 -16.40
CA LYS A 1 10.32 12.21 -17.63
C LYS A 1 10.57 10.72 -17.82
N MET A 2 9.50 9.95 -17.97
CA MET A 2 9.58 8.52 -18.33
C MET A 2 9.64 8.39 -19.86
N THR A 3 10.25 7.33 -20.34
CA THR A 3 10.28 6.94 -21.75
C THR A 3 10.04 5.44 -21.84
N GLY A 4 9.49 4.98 -22.96
CA GLY A 4 9.20 3.57 -23.19
C GLY A 4 7.94 3.09 -22.43
N LYS A 5 7.73 1.78 -22.44
CA LYS A 5 6.57 1.12 -21.85
C LYS A 5 6.79 0.84 -20.38
N THR A 6 5.74 0.99 -19.57
CA THR A 6 5.78 0.73 -18.13
C THR A 6 4.83 -0.41 -17.76
N VAL A 7 5.31 -1.34 -16.95
CA VAL A 7 4.48 -2.33 -16.26
C VAL A 7 4.39 -1.94 -14.77
N VAL A 8 3.16 -1.80 -14.26
CA VAL A 8 2.91 -1.56 -12.83
C VAL A 8 2.37 -2.85 -12.21
N ILE A 9 3.01 -3.34 -11.16
CA ILE A 9 2.61 -4.57 -10.47
C ILE A 9 1.92 -4.22 -9.16
N GLY A 10 0.64 -4.55 -9.07
CA GLY A 10 -0.23 -4.30 -7.93
C GLY A 10 -1.68 -4.06 -8.37
N GLY A 11 -2.65 -4.23 -7.45
CA GLY A 11 -4.08 -4.11 -7.72
C GLY A 11 -4.81 -3.07 -6.87
N GLY A 12 -4.10 -2.36 -5.97
CA GLY A 12 -4.67 -1.33 -5.10
C GLY A 12 -4.59 0.08 -5.67
N ASN A 13 -5.14 1.07 -4.94
CA ASN A 13 -5.17 2.48 -5.37
C ASN A 13 -3.76 3.03 -5.64
N VAL A 14 -2.74 2.62 -4.87
CA VAL A 14 -1.35 3.05 -5.13
C VAL A 14 -0.85 2.58 -6.51
N ALA A 15 -1.27 1.39 -6.95
CA ALA A 15 -0.92 0.90 -8.29
C ALA A 15 -1.65 1.71 -9.38
N ILE A 16 -2.90 2.10 -9.14
CA ILE A 16 -3.66 3.00 -10.01
C ILE A 16 -2.94 4.34 -10.14
N ASP A 17 -2.58 4.96 -9.01
CA ASP A 17 -1.84 6.23 -8.99
C ASP A 17 -0.52 6.13 -9.75
N ALA A 18 0.24 5.06 -9.50
CA ALA A 18 1.51 4.82 -10.19
C ALA A 18 1.32 4.67 -11.70
N ALA A 19 0.27 4.00 -12.15
CA ALA A 19 -0.05 3.82 -13.56
C ALA A 19 -0.40 5.15 -14.24
N ARG A 20 -1.32 5.92 -13.65
CA ARG A 20 -1.75 7.22 -14.15
C ARG A 20 -0.59 8.22 -14.19
N VAL A 21 0.19 8.29 -13.11
CA VAL A 21 1.39 9.16 -13.06
C VAL A 21 2.41 8.74 -14.11
N SER A 22 2.62 7.46 -14.35
CA SER A 22 3.54 6.98 -15.39
C SER A 22 3.14 7.45 -16.79
N LEU A 23 1.84 7.39 -17.13
CA LEU A 23 1.31 7.95 -18.39
C LEU A 23 1.57 9.46 -18.48
N ARG A 24 1.21 10.20 -17.44
CA ARG A 24 1.37 11.66 -17.38
C ARG A 24 2.85 12.09 -17.41
N CYS A 25 3.76 11.24 -16.93
CA CYS A 25 5.20 11.47 -17.00
C CYS A 25 5.82 11.13 -18.36
N GLY A 26 5.04 10.58 -19.31
CA GLY A 26 5.44 10.36 -20.68
C GLY A 26 5.80 8.92 -21.04
N SER A 27 5.33 7.92 -20.29
CA SER A 27 5.41 6.52 -20.73
C SER A 27 4.61 6.31 -22.02
N ASP A 28 5.17 5.55 -22.96
CA ASP A 28 4.55 5.26 -24.27
C ASP A 28 3.33 4.34 -24.15
N GLY A 29 3.14 3.73 -22.99
CA GLY A 29 1.98 2.91 -22.64
C GLY A 29 2.19 2.26 -21.28
N VAL A 30 1.10 2.10 -20.53
CA VAL A 30 1.15 1.49 -19.20
C VAL A 30 0.24 0.26 -19.14
N THR A 31 0.78 -0.83 -18.61
CA THR A 31 0.01 -2.02 -18.29
C THR A 31 0.12 -2.29 -16.79
N MET A 32 -1.02 -2.24 -16.10
CA MET A 32 -1.11 -2.66 -14.71
C MET A 32 -1.41 -4.16 -14.62
N VAL A 33 -0.76 -4.86 -13.71
CA VAL A 33 -0.89 -6.31 -13.50
C VAL A 33 -1.23 -6.57 -12.04
N CYS A 34 -2.26 -7.38 -11.79
CA CYS A 34 -2.65 -7.76 -10.44
C CYS A 34 -3.02 -9.25 -10.33
N LEU A 35 -2.89 -9.77 -9.11
CA LEU A 35 -3.21 -11.17 -8.80
C LEU A 35 -4.71 -11.43 -8.80
N GLU A 36 -5.48 -10.43 -8.40
CA GLU A 36 -6.92 -10.51 -8.22
C GLU A 36 -7.64 -10.59 -9.57
N PRO A 37 -8.80 -11.26 -9.63
CA PRO A 37 -9.73 -11.06 -10.73
C PRO A 37 -10.30 -9.65 -10.72
N ARG A 38 -10.80 -9.18 -11.84
CA ARG A 38 -11.26 -7.80 -12.06
C ARG A 38 -12.28 -7.31 -11.02
N ASP A 39 -13.21 -8.15 -10.65
CA ASP A 39 -14.28 -7.87 -9.70
C ASP A 39 -13.84 -7.89 -8.23
N LYS A 40 -12.59 -8.27 -7.96
CA LYS A 40 -12.00 -8.35 -6.62
C LYS A 40 -10.74 -7.52 -6.46
N MET A 41 -10.48 -6.62 -7.39
CA MET A 41 -9.36 -5.69 -7.26
C MET A 41 -9.51 -4.84 -6.00
N PRO A 42 -8.42 -4.62 -5.22
CA PRO A 42 -8.48 -3.79 -4.00
C PRO A 42 -8.70 -2.30 -4.26
N ALA A 43 -8.38 -1.81 -5.47
CA ALA A 43 -8.61 -0.42 -5.85
C ALA A 43 -10.11 -0.13 -5.97
N SER A 44 -10.51 1.13 -5.74
CA SER A 44 -11.89 1.54 -5.88
C SER A 44 -12.35 1.47 -7.36
N PRO A 45 -13.62 1.13 -7.62
CA PRO A 45 -14.15 1.04 -8.98
C PRO A 45 -13.99 2.33 -9.78
N GLU A 46 -14.15 3.48 -9.13
CA GLU A 46 -13.99 4.81 -9.71
C GLU A 46 -12.55 5.04 -10.19
N GLU A 47 -11.57 4.77 -9.35
CA GLU A 47 -10.15 4.90 -9.66
C GLU A 47 -9.72 3.97 -10.81
N ILE A 48 -10.27 2.75 -10.83
CA ILE A 48 -10.03 1.79 -11.90
C ILE A 48 -10.57 2.33 -13.23
N ALA A 49 -11.80 2.86 -13.23
CA ALA A 49 -12.43 3.42 -14.43
C ALA A 49 -11.63 4.62 -14.97
N GLU A 50 -11.23 5.54 -14.10
CA GLU A 50 -10.41 6.70 -14.46
C GLU A 50 -9.06 6.31 -15.06
N ALA A 51 -8.41 5.26 -14.52
CA ALA A 51 -7.14 4.78 -15.06
C ALA A 51 -7.29 4.20 -16.47
N GLU A 52 -8.38 3.48 -16.72
CA GLU A 52 -8.69 2.94 -18.06
C GLU A 52 -9.06 4.03 -19.04
N GLU A 53 -9.81 5.05 -18.64
CA GLU A 53 -10.12 6.23 -19.45
C GLU A 53 -8.84 6.99 -19.83
N GLU A 54 -7.84 7.07 -18.96
CA GLU A 54 -6.53 7.65 -19.27
C GLU A 54 -5.65 6.73 -20.14
N GLY A 55 -6.07 5.52 -20.43
CA GLY A 55 -5.39 4.59 -21.35
C GLY A 55 -4.52 3.53 -20.67
N THR A 56 -4.63 3.34 -19.35
CA THR A 56 -4.00 2.22 -18.65
C THR A 56 -4.66 0.90 -19.05
N LYS A 57 -3.85 -0.09 -19.44
CA LYS A 57 -4.33 -1.47 -19.65
C LYS A 57 -4.24 -2.23 -18.34
N ILE A 58 -5.26 -3.05 -18.01
CA ILE A 58 -5.28 -3.84 -16.79
C ILE A 58 -5.31 -5.33 -17.14
N THR A 59 -4.33 -6.07 -16.62
CA THR A 59 -4.20 -7.52 -16.75
C THR A 59 -4.40 -8.16 -15.38
N CYS A 60 -5.52 -8.84 -15.19
CA CYS A 60 -5.91 -9.48 -13.93
C CYS A 60 -5.54 -10.96 -13.89
N GLY A 61 -5.32 -11.49 -12.68
CA GLY A 61 -5.07 -12.90 -12.43
C GLY A 61 -3.66 -13.37 -12.81
N TYR A 62 -2.69 -12.47 -12.83
CA TYR A 62 -1.29 -12.78 -13.06
C TYR A 62 -0.38 -12.13 -12.02
N GLY A 63 0.72 -12.79 -11.69
CA GLY A 63 1.79 -12.25 -10.83
C GLY A 63 3.16 -12.35 -11.49
N PRO A 64 4.14 -11.60 -11.01
CA PRO A 64 5.49 -11.63 -11.57
C PRO A 64 6.17 -12.99 -11.32
N LYS A 65 6.83 -13.51 -12.36
CA LYS A 65 7.68 -14.69 -12.31
C LYS A 65 9.15 -14.28 -12.41
N GLU A 66 9.45 -13.43 -13.38
CA GLU A 66 10.82 -13.02 -13.68
C GLU A 66 10.85 -11.65 -14.34
N PHE A 67 11.91 -10.88 -14.08
CA PHE A 67 12.23 -9.64 -14.79
C PHE A 67 13.42 -9.90 -15.72
N LEU A 68 13.18 -9.80 -17.03
CA LEU A 68 14.23 -9.92 -18.02
C LEU A 68 14.98 -8.60 -18.16
N SER A 69 16.29 -8.67 -18.23
CA SER A 69 17.13 -7.49 -18.37
C SER A 69 18.25 -7.72 -19.37
N GLU A 70 18.65 -6.65 -20.05
CA GLU A 70 19.80 -6.62 -20.94
C GLU A 70 20.60 -5.33 -20.67
N ASN A 71 21.91 -5.46 -20.58
CA ASN A 71 22.84 -4.34 -20.31
C ASN A 71 22.45 -3.49 -19.08
N GLY A 72 21.90 -4.13 -18.03
CA GLY A 72 21.49 -3.45 -16.80
C GLY A 72 20.13 -2.73 -16.88
N HIS A 73 19.37 -2.90 -17.97
CA HIS A 73 18.04 -2.34 -18.17
C HIS A 73 17.00 -3.44 -18.27
N VAL A 74 15.82 -3.24 -17.68
CA VAL A 74 14.70 -4.15 -17.85
C VAL A 74 14.20 -4.10 -19.29
N THR A 75 13.88 -5.29 -19.84
CA THR A 75 13.38 -5.43 -21.22
C THR A 75 12.00 -6.08 -21.27
N ALA A 76 11.65 -6.87 -20.27
CA ALA A 76 10.31 -7.47 -20.15
C ALA A 76 10.05 -7.98 -18.72
N VAL A 77 8.77 -8.22 -18.44
CA VAL A 77 8.31 -8.98 -17.27
C VAL A 77 7.65 -10.25 -17.74
N VAL A 78 8.11 -11.39 -17.23
CA VAL A 78 7.43 -12.67 -17.36
C VAL A 78 6.46 -12.81 -16.20
N LEU A 79 5.21 -13.05 -16.50
CA LEU A 79 4.11 -13.22 -15.55
C LEU A 79 3.64 -14.66 -15.56
N LYS A 80 3.12 -15.14 -14.44
CA LYS A 80 2.50 -16.45 -14.27
C LYS A 80 1.08 -16.33 -13.76
N LYS A 81 0.22 -17.24 -14.19
CA LYS A 81 -1.19 -17.25 -13.82
C LYS A 81 -1.36 -17.47 -12.32
N CYS A 82 -2.10 -16.58 -11.67
CA CYS A 82 -2.55 -16.77 -10.29
C CYS A 82 -3.78 -17.68 -10.27
N THR A 83 -3.70 -18.80 -9.55
CA THR A 83 -4.76 -19.81 -9.45
C THR A 83 -5.54 -19.70 -8.14
N GLY A 84 -5.02 -19.02 -7.14
CA GLY A 84 -5.68 -18.77 -5.87
C GLY A 84 -4.95 -17.67 -5.10
N LEU A 85 -5.70 -16.91 -4.30
CA LEU A 85 -5.17 -15.80 -3.50
C LEU A 85 -4.96 -16.16 -2.02
N TYR A 86 -5.77 -17.09 -1.51
CA TYR A 86 -5.82 -17.41 -0.08
C TYR A 86 -5.70 -18.92 0.13
N ASN A 87 -5.06 -19.31 1.22
CA ASN A 87 -5.01 -20.69 1.67
C ASN A 87 -6.31 -21.10 2.38
N ALA A 88 -6.37 -22.36 2.85
CA ALA A 88 -7.55 -22.92 3.54
C ALA A 88 -7.91 -22.17 4.84
N GLU A 89 -6.93 -21.51 5.46
CA GLU A 89 -7.10 -20.71 6.68
C GLU A 89 -7.49 -19.24 6.37
N GLY A 90 -7.76 -18.88 5.10
CA GLY A 90 -8.10 -17.53 4.68
C GLY A 90 -6.95 -16.53 4.75
N ARG A 91 -5.70 -17.00 4.82
CA ARG A 91 -4.51 -16.14 4.79
C ARG A 91 -4.06 -15.91 3.36
N PHE A 92 -3.63 -14.70 3.05
CA PHE A 92 -3.05 -14.37 1.74
C PHE A 92 -1.80 -15.24 1.50
N ALA A 93 -1.91 -16.13 0.54
CA ALA A 93 -0.88 -17.10 0.14
C ALA A 93 -1.12 -17.48 -1.33
N PRO A 94 -0.76 -16.63 -2.28
CA PRO A 94 -1.09 -16.84 -3.67
C PRO A 94 -0.43 -18.09 -4.24
N THR A 95 -1.21 -18.84 -5.02
CA THR A 95 -0.77 -20.02 -5.76
C THR A 95 -0.76 -19.73 -7.25
N TYR A 96 0.10 -20.44 -8.00
CA TYR A 96 0.34 -20.14 -9.40
C TYR A 96 0.39 -21.39 -10.27
N ASP A 97 0.00 -21.25 -11.53
CA ASP A 97 0.37 -22.18 -12.60
C ASP A 97 1.68 -21.67 -13.25
N GLU A 98 2.76 -22.41 -13.05
CA GLU A 98 4.08 -22.07 -13.57
C GLU A 98 4.19 -22.26 -15.10
N ASN A 99 3.24 -22.97 -15.72
CA ASN A 99 3.22 -23.26 -17.17
C ASN A 99 2.35 -22.26 -17.94
N ASP A 100 1.36 -21.62 -17.30
CA ASP A 100 0.56 -20.55 -17.91
C ASP A 100 1.27 -19.21 -17.67
N THR A 101 2.06 -18.79 -18.65
CA THR A 101 2.87 -17.58 -18.57
C THR A 101 2.61 -16.64 -19.72
N ILE A 102 2.70 -15.33 -19.45
CA ILE A 102 2.70 -14.27 -20.45
C ILE A 102 3.93 -13.39 -20.27
N THR A 103 4.47 -12.87 -21.37
CA THR A 103 5.61 -11.95 -21.33
C THR A 103 5.17 -10.58 -21.84
N LEU A 104 5.38 -9.56 -21.01
CA LEU A 104 5.09 -8.16 -21.35
C LEU A 104 6.41 -7.41 -21.56
N PRO A 105 6.73 -7.00 -22.82
CA PRO A 105 7.86 -6.12 -23.07
C PRO A 105 7.66 -4.77 -22.38
N CYS A 106 8.69 -4.31 -21.67
CA CYS A 106 8.66 -3.03 -20.97
C CYS A 106 10.07 -2.48 -20.72
N ASP A 107 10.15 -1.17 -20.57
CA ASP A 107 11.37 -0.43 -20.27
C ASP A 107 11.42 -0.01 -18.80
N ASN A 108 10.27 0.01 -18.13
CA ASN A 108 10.12 0.38 -16.73
C ASN A 108 9.21 -0.60 -16.01
N VAL A 109 9.53 -0.91 -14.75
CA VAL A 109 8.67 -1.67 -13.84
C VAL A 109 8.50 -0.90 -12.55
N VAL A 110 7.24 -0.74 -12.11
CA VAL A 110 6.89 -0.12 -10.84
C VAL A 110 6.22 -1.17 -9.96
N LEU A 111 6.76 -1.39 -8.77
CA LEU A 111 6.20 -2.32 -7.79
C LEU A 111 5.31 -1.56 -6.82
N SER A 112 4.02 -1.92 -6.78
CA SER A 112 2.99 -1.33 -5.90
C SER A 112 2.25 -2.44 -5.13
N ILE A 113 3.03 -3.35 -4.54
CA ILE A 113 2.55 -4.59 -3.90
C ILE A 113 2.31 -4.46 -2.40
N GLY A 114 2.27 -3.23 -1.90
CA GLY A 114 2.12 -2.90 -0.48
C GLY A 114 3.45 -2.54 0.19
N GLN A 115 3.32 -2.09 1.41
CA GLN A 115 4.44 -1.70 2.27
C GLN A 115 4.32 -2.41 3.62
N CYS A 116 5.43 -2.58 4.32
CA CYS A 116 5.48 -3.07 5.69
C CYS A 116 5.99 -1.97 6.62
N ILE A 117 5.66 -2.10 7.90
CA ILE A 117 6.19 -1.22 8.94
C ILE A 117 7.59 -1.70 9.30
N GLU A 118 8.55 -0.82 9.22
CA GLU A 118 9.92 -1.04 9.68
C GLU A 118 10.26 -0.04 10.79
N TRP A 119 10.39 -0.53 12.00
CA TRP A 119 10.72 0.31 13.16
C TRP A 119 12.21 0.60 13.29
N GLY A 120 13.07 -0.22 12.67
CA GLY A 120 14.51 -0.16 12.88
C GLY A 120 14.83 -0.20 14.38
N ASP A 121 15.63 0.74 14.83
CA ASP A 121 16.04 0.86 16.24
C ASP A 121 15.10 1.74 17.09
N LEU A 122 14.03 2.28 16.51
CA LEU A 122 13.15 3.27 17.17
C LEU A 122 12.51 2.75 18.45
N LEU A 123 12.19 1.45 18.51
CA LEU A 123 11.53 0.82 19.67
C LEU A 123 12.49 0.02 20.55
N ASN A 124 13.80 0.11 20.34
CA ASN A 124 14.78 -0.61 21.15
C ASN A 124 14.78 -0.09 22.60
N GLY A 125 14.47 -0.97 23.53
CA GLY A 125 14.38 -0.62 24.96
C GLY A 125 13.03 -0.06 25.40
N GLU A 126 12.09 0.11 24.48
CA GLU A 126 10.75 0.61 24.77
C GLU A 126 9.75 -0.52 25.06
N ALA A 127 8.73 -0.24 25.87
CA ALA A 127 7.70 -1.23 26.25
C ALA A 127 6.51 -1.23 25.28
N VAL A 128 6.71 -0.82 24.02
CA VAL A 128 5.67 -0.83 22.99
C VAL A 128 5.43 -2.25 22.52
N GLN A 129 4.19 -2.71 22.61
CA GLN A 129 3.80 -4.01 22.10
C GLN A 129 3.48 -3.92 20.61
N LEU A 130 3.93 -4.91 19.83
CA LEU A 130 3.63 -5.03 18.41
C LEU A 130 2.62 -6.16 18.17
N GLY A 131 1.65 -5.89 17.34
CA GLY A 131 0.63 -6.82 16.91
C GLY A 131 0.91 -7.40 15.52
N ARG A 132 -0.15 -7.81 14.85
CA ARG A 132 -0.07 -8.37 13.49
C ARG A 132 0.50 -7.32 12.52
N GLY A 133 1.39 -7.74 11.63
CA GLY A 133 2.00 -6.87 10.61
C GLY A 133 2.91 -5.78 11.19
N GLN A 134 3.47 -6.01 12.38
CA GLN A 134 4.33 -5.05 13.10
C GLN A 134 3.59 -3.77 13.54
N GLY A 135 2.26 -3.72 13.48
CA GLY A 135 1.49 -2.59 13.99
C GLY A 135 1.62 -2.43 15.49
N ALA A 136 1.73 -1.20 15.97
CA ALA A 136 1.80 -0.91 17.40
C ALA A 136 0.44 -1.15 18.07
N VAL A 137 0.45 -1.77 19.25
CA VAL A 137 -0.76 -1.97 20.06
C VAL A 137 -0.97 -0.73 20.94
N ALA A 138 -2.16 -0.15 20.86
CA ALA A 138 -2.53 1.03 21.65
C ALA A 138 -4.01 0.98 22.04
N ASP A 139 -4.36 1.76 23.04
CA ASP A 139 -5.76 1.98 23.44
C ASP A 139 -6.51 2.75 22.34
N ALA A 140 -7.70 2.25 21.98
CA ALA A 140 -8.47 2.78 20.85
C ALA A 140 -9.03 4.20 21.05
N MET A 141 -9.15 4.65 22.30
CA MET A 141 -9.67 5.97 22.63
C MET A 141 -8.56 7.01 22.80
N THR A 142 -7.43 6.59 23.34
CA THR A 142 -6.33 7.49 23.70
C THR A 142 -5.16 7.42 22.76
N TYR A 143 -5.06 6.38 21.93
CA TYR A 143 -3.90 6.07 21.09
C TYR A 143 -2.59 5.87 21.89
N GLN A 144 -2.70 5.67 23.20
CA GLN A 144 -1.59 5.45 24.11
C GLN A 144 -1.15 3.97 24.07
N THR A 145 0.13 3.72 24.00
CA THR A 145 0.68 2.36 24.04
C THR A 145 0.80 1.84 25.48
N ALA A 146 1.33 0.63 25.66
CA ALA A 146 1.66 0.12 26.98
C ALA A 146 2.73 0.97 27.69
N GLN A 147 3.54 1.71 26.94
CA GLN A 147 4.43 2.74 27.47
C GLN A 147 3.68 4.07 27.52
N SER A 148 3.52 4.62 28.70
CA SER A 148 2.56 5.70 28.98
C SER A 148 2.88 7.04 28.29
N ASP A 149 4.10 7.27 27.88
CA ASP A 149 4.57 8.48 27.19
C ASP A 149 4.67 8.31 25.66
N ILE A 150 4.32 7.12 25.13
CA ILE A 150 4.30 6.84 23.69
C ILE A 150 2.86 6.70 23.19
N PHE A 151 2.56 7.48 22.16
CA PHE A 151 1.27 7.48 21.45
C PHE A 151 1.51 7.17 19.98
N VAL A 152 0.58 6.47 19.36
CA VAL A 152 0.67 6.03 17.96
C VAL A 152 -0.59 6.36 17.20
N GLY A 153 -0.49 6.53 15.87
CA GLY A 153 -1.64 6.79 15.01
C GLY A 153 -1.28 6.61 13.54
N GLY A 154 -2.28 6.63 12.66
CA GLY A 154 -2.09 6.36 11.24
C GLY A 154 -1.72 4.90 10.96
N ASP A 155 -1.00 4.65 9.86
CA ASP A 155 -0.74 3.32 9.32
C ASP A 155 -0.04 2.37 10.30
N VAL A 156 0.82 2.89 11.16
CA VAL A 156 1.53 2.08 12.18
C VAL A 156 0.60 1.53 13.27
N TYR A 157 -0.63 2.03 13.36
CA TYR A 157 -1.65 1.60 14.32
C TYR A 157 -2.83 0.90 13.64
N THR A 158 -3.40 1.52 12.59
CA THR A 158 -4.61 1.02 11.93
C THR A 158 -4.34 0.12 10.72
N GLY A 159 -3.10 0.00 10.30
CA GLY A 159 -2.71 -0.47 8.96
C GLY A 159 -2.94 0.61 7.90
N PRO A 160 -2.58 0.35 6.63
CA PRO A 160 -2.70 1.31 5.54
C PRO A 160 -4.14 1.79 5.35
N ARG A 161 -4.33 3.11 5.36
CA ARG A 161 -5.61 3.80 5.15
C ARG A 161 -5.39 5.11 4.38
N PHE A 162 -6.48 5.88 4.18
CA PHE A 162 -6.40 7.18 3.53
C PHE A 162 -5.72 8.22 4.43
N ALA A 163 -5.09 9.22 3.80
CA ALA A 163 -4.41 10.31 4.50
C ALA A 163 -5.33 11.04 5.51
N ILE A 164 -6.64 11.14 5.21
CA ILE A 164 -7.60 11.76 6.10
C ILE A 164 -7.79 10.98 7.41
N ASP A 165 -7.66 9.65 7.39
CA ASP A 165 -7.72 8.80 8.59
C ASP A 165 -6.49 9.04 9.47
N ALA A 166 -5.31 9.18 8.86
CA ALA A 166 -4.08 9.51 9.57
C ALA A 166 -4.14 10.92 10.20
N ILE A 167 -4.72 11.90 9.51
CA ILE A 167 -4.97 13.25 10.04
C ILE A 167 -5.91 13.19 11.23
N ALA A 168 -7.00 12.42 11.14
CA ALA A 168 -7.96 12.26 12.23
C ALA A 168 -7.30 11.60 13.45
N ALA A 169 -6.51 10.54 13.25
CA ALA A 169 -5.74 9.89 14.29
C ALA A 169 -4.74 10.85 14.96
N GLY A 170 -4.01 11.65 14.17
CA GLY A 170 -3.09 12.66 14.67
C GLY A 170 -3.75 13.73 15.54
N LYS A 171 -4.94 14.22 15.13
CA LYS A 171 -5.73 15.17 15.94
C LYS A 171 -6.16 14.55 17.25
N GLN A 172 -6.65 13.33 17.25
CA GLN A 172 -7.09 12.64 18.46
C GLN A 172 -5.90 12.31 19.38
N GLY A 173 -4.78 11.85 18.81
CA GLY A 173 -3.55 11.59 19.54
C GLY A 173 -3.00 12.85 20.22
N ALA A 174 -3.03 14.00 19.54
CA ALA A 174 -2.63 15.29 20.12
C ALA A 174 -3.46 15.67 21.35
N ILE A 175 -4.77 15.39 21.34
CA ILE A 175 -5.64 15.59 22.50
C ILE A 175 -5.20 14.70 23.67
N SER A 176 -4.88 13.46 23.39
CA SER A 176 -4.45 12.50 24.42
C SER A 176 -3.09 12.85 24.99
N ILE A 177 -2.12 13.25 24.15
CA ILE A 177 -0.81 13.75 24.59
C ILE A 177 -0.98 14.98 25.49
N HIS A 178 -1.83 15.95 25.08
CA HIS A 178 -2.07 17.14 25.91
C HIS A 178 -2.63 16.78 27.28
N ARG A 179 -3.62 15.88 27.34
CA ARG A 179 -4.21 15.42 28.62
C ARG A 179 -3.21 14.67 29.50
N PHE A 180 -2.26 13.98 28.87
CA PHE A 180 -1.19 13.28 29.56
C PHE A 180 -0.20 14.26 30.20
N VAL A 181 0.25 15.30 29.46
CA VAL A 181 1.23 16.27 29.96
C VAL A 181 0.62 17.38 30.80
N GLN A 182 -0.68 17.67 30.65
CA GLN A 182 -1.42 18.67 31.39
C GLN A 182 -2.77 18.12 31.90
N PRO A 183 -2.75 17.22 32.88
CA PRO A 183 -3.97 16.65 33.43
C PRO A 183 -4.87 17.74 34.02
N ASN A 184 -6.19 17.59 33.86
CA ASN A 184 -7.25 18.51 34.33
C ASN A 184 -7.34 19.85 33.58
N THR A 185 -6.67 19.99 32.42
CA THR A 185 -6.89 21.17 31.56
C THR A 185 -8.00 20.91 30.54
N SER A 186 -8.78 21.93 30.26
CA SER A 186 -9.78 21.86 29.19
C SER A 186 -9.12 22.15 27.83
N LEU A 187 -9.33 21.26 26.89
CA LEU A 187 -8.90 21.43 25.51
C LEU A 187 -9.98 22.09 24.68
N THR A 188 -9.73 23.29 24.22
CA THR A 188 -10.50 23.95 23.16
C THR A 188 -9.74 23.78 21.83
N ILE A 189 -9.56 22.53 21.36
CA ILE A 189 -8.93 22.31 20.05
C ILE A 189 -9.94 22.61 18.95
N GLY A 190 -9.58 23.56 18.08
CA GLY A 190 -10.16 23.71 16.75
C GLY A 190 -11.56 24.31 16.67
N ARG A 191 -12.06 24.92 17.71
CA ARG A 191 -13.22 25.84 17.64
C ARG A 191 -12.72 27.27 17.67
N ASN A 192 -12.11 27.69 16.56
CA ASN A 192 -12.12 29.13 16.31
C ASN A 192 -13.56 29.53 16.08
N ARG A 193 -13.96 30.48 16.85
CA ARG A 193 -15.24 31.15 16.83
C ARG A 193 -15.53 31.78 15.46
#